data_f60caf85a67e3af169df3008c58356ea
#
_entry.id   f60caf85a67e3af169df3008c58356ea
#
_cell.length_a   1.000
_cell.length_b   1.000
_cell.length_c   1.000
_cell.angle_alpha   90.00
_cell.angle_beta   90.00
_cell.angle_gamma   90.00
#
_symmetry.space_group_name_H-M   'P 1'
#
loop_
_entity.id
_entity.type
_entity.pdbx_description
1 polymer ?
#
loop_
_entity_poly.entity_id
_entity_poly.type
_entity_poly.pdbx_seq_one_letter_code
_entity_poly.pdbx_strand_id
1 'polypeptide(L)'
;MKILAFSDVHRDLERCNALVDLADNVDFVIGAGDFGTARRGLKETIRVLSRIQKPFALVPGNSESLEELQNECASFENMHVLHGSAATIKGISIFGIGGGIPVTPFGAWSYDFSEEEAGDLLSACPKGGILVSHSPPNGAVDITSSGKHIGSTAILRAIVEKQPRLCICGHVHSCAGMKMFIDDTLVVNAGPSGIILDYP
;
A
#
# COMPACT_ATOMS: atom_id res chain seq x y z
N MET A 1 6.50 11.88 13.63
CA MET A 1 7.07 11.94 12.25
C MET A 1 5.95 12.09 11.24
N LYS A 2 6.20 12.81 10.13
CA LYS A 2 5.22 12.98 9.06
C LYS A 2 5.42 11.96 7.96
N ILE A 3 4.36 11.30 7.55
CA ILE A 3 4.33 10.27 6.50
C ILE A 3 3.40 10.76 5.39
N LEU A 4 3.86 10.75 4.14
CA LEU A 4 2.97 10.84 2.99
C LEU A 4 2.59 9.41 2.57
N ALA A 5 1.31 9.08 2.62
CA ALA A 5 0.78 7.81 2.13
C ALA A 5 -0.11 8.04 0.91
N PHE A 6 -0.02 7.17 -0.10
CA PHE A 6 -0.88 7.18 -1.29
C PHE A 6 -1.03 5.78 -1.89
N SER A 7 -2.03 5.61 -2.76
CA SER A 7 -2.31 4.38 -3.51
C SER A 7 -3.07 4.69 -4.79
N ASP A 8 -3.21 3.72 -5.68
CA ASP A 8 -4.16 3.76 -6.81
C ASP A 8 -3.97 4.98 -7.74
N VAL A 9 -2.74 5.36 -8.01
CA VAL A 9 -2.46 6.48 -8.94
C VAL A 9 -2.72 6.12 -10.40
N HIS A 10 -2.73 4.82 -10.75
CA HIS A 10 -3.16 4.30 -12.04
C HIS A 10 -2.62 5.10 -13.24
N ARG A 11 -1.31 5.39 -13.26
CA ARG A 11 -0.63 6.12 -14.36
C ARG A 11 -1.02 7.60 -14.47
N ASP A 12 -1.72 8.17 -13.50
CA ASP A 12 -2.00 9.60 -13.47
C ASP A 12 -0.72 10.38 -13.11
N LEU A 13 0.04 10.78 -14.13
CA LEU A 13 1.33 11.45 -13.97
C LEU A 13 1.17 12.86 -13.36
N GLU A 14 0.03 13.49 -13.51
CA GLU A 14 -0.26 14.78 -12.87
C GLU A 14 -0.35 14.61 -11.35
N ARG A 15 -1.09 13.61 -10.88
CA ARG A 15 -1.13 13.24 -9.45
C ARG A 15 0.24 12.82 -8.94
N CYS A 16 0.99 12.03 -9.71
CA CYS A 16 2.34 11.66 -9.31
C CYS A 16 3.26 12.87 -9.13
N ASN A 17 3.18 13.89 -9.99
CA ASN A 17 3.92 15.15 -9.82
C ASN A 17 3.49 15.88 -8.54
N ALA A 18 2.20 15.97 -8.26
CA ALA A 18 1.71 16.58 -7.01
C ALA A 18 2.20 15.83 -5.76
N LEU A 19 2.28 14.50 -5.81
CA LEU A 19 2.83 13.68 -4.71
C LEU A 19 4.34 13.92 -4.52
N VAL A 20 5.09 14.14 -5.60
CA VAL A 20 6.51 14.53 -5.51
C VAL A 20 6.65 15.84 -4.73
N ASP A 21 5.84 16.86 -5.06
CA ASP A 21 5.86 18.16 -4.38
C ASP A 21 5.46 18.04 -2.90
N LEU A 22 4.45 17.22 -2.59
CA LEU A 22 4.03 16.97 -1.20
C LEU A 22 5.12 16.27 -0.37
N ALA A 23 5.93 15.41 -1.00
CA ALA A 23 6.97 14.64 -0.33
C ALA A 23 8.09 15.50 0.26
N ASP A 24 8.28 16.73 -0.20
CA ASP A 24 9.30 17.64 0.36
C ASP A 24 9.08 17.92 1.86
N ASN A 25 7.84 17.90 2.32
CA ASN A 25 7.43 18.29 3.67
C ASN A 25 7.20 17.11 4.63
N VAL A 26 7.67 15.91 4.28
CA VAL A 26 7.49 14.70 5.10
C VAL A 26 8.82 14.00 5.38
N ASP A 27 8.81 13.07 6.33
CA ASP A 27 10.00 12.31 6.73
C ASP A 27 10.25 11.11 5.83
N PHE A 28 9.18 10.43 5.37
CA PHE A 28 9.21 9.31 4.43
C PHE A 28 7.86 9.12 3.73
N VAL A 29 7.84 8.26 2.73
CA VAL A 29 6.68 8.03 1.85
C VAL A 29 6.28 6.57 1.87
N ILE A 30 4.98 6.29 1.74
CA ILE A 30 4.40 4.95 1.59
C ILE A 30 3.51 4.94 0.35
N GLY A 31 3.76 3.99 -0.56
CA GLY A 31 2.93 3.71 -1.73
C GLY A 31 2.24 2.34 -1.57
N ALA A 32 0.92 2.33 -1.47
CA ALA A 32 0.14 1.12 -1.24
C ALA A 32 -0.42 0.49 -2.53
N GLY A 33 0.38 0.52 -3.62
CA GLY A 33 0.10 -0.24 -4.85
C GLY A 33 -0.75 0.48 -5.89
N ASP A 34 -0.95 -0.23 -7.01
CA ASP A 34 -1.64 0.23 -8.21
C ASP A 34 -1.04 1.52 -8.81
N PHE A 35 0.29 1.44 -9.04
CA PHE A 35 1.05 2.46 -9.76
C PHE A 35 0.77 2.38 -11.26
N GLY A 36 0.64 1.15 -11.80
CA GLY A 36 0.21 0.87 -13.16
C GLY A 36 -1.31 0.78 -13.32
N THR A 37 -1.74 0.33 -14.50
CA THR A 37 -3.14 -0.01 -14.78
C THR A 37 -3.16 -1.26 -15.65
N ALA A 38 -3.69 -2.38 -15.14
CA ALA A 38 -3.78 -3.65 -15.86
C ALA A 38 -2.46 -4.02 -16.57
N ARG A 39 -1.36 -4.06 -15.83
CA ARG A 39 0.02 -4.39 -16.26
C ARG A 39 0.65 -3.39 -17.23
N ARG A 40 0.20 -2.13 -17.25
CA ARG A 40 0.69 -1.11 -18.19
C ARG A 40 1.09 0.17 -17.46
N GLY A 41 2.12 0.84 -17.98
CA GLY A 41 2.54 2.20 -17.59
C GLY A 41 3.22 2.30 -16.22
N LEU A 42 3.64 1.18 -15.63
CA LEU A 42 4.36 1.17 -14.36
C LEU A 42 5.67 1.97 -14.45
N LYS A 43 6.44 1.76 -15.53
CA LYS A 43 7.74 2.41 -15.75
C LYS A 43 7.65 3.93 -15.72
N GLU A 44 6.69 4.49 -16.45
CA GLU A 44 6.49 5.94 -16.52
C GLU A 44 6.11 6.51 -15.17
N THR A 45 5.24 5.81 -14.43
CA THR A 45 4.81 6.19 -13.09
C THR A 45 5.97 6.18 -12.11
N ILE A 46 6.73 5.08 -12.04
CA ILE A 46 7.90 4.96 -11.15
C ILE A 46 8.96 6.01 -11.51
N ARG A 47 9.18 6.30 -12.79
CA ARG A 47 10.11 7.36 -13.22
C ARG A 47 9.72 8.74 -12.69
N VAL A 48 8.44 9.08 -12.59
CA VAL A 48 8.03 10.35 -11.97
C VAL A 48 8.22 10.27 -10.46
N LEU A 49 7.76 9.21 -9.81
CA LEU A 49 7.84 9.03 -8.37
C LEU A 49 9.29 8.90 -7.86
N SER A 50 10.24 8.44 -8.69
CA SER A 50 11.66 8.37 -8.32
C SER A 50 12.32 9.74 -8.06
N ARG A 51 11.65 10.83 -8.40
CA ARG A 51 12.08 12.19 -8.04
C ARG A 51 11.91 12.48 -6.54
N ILE A 52 11.14 11.67 -5.83
CA ILE A 52 11.03 11.72 -4.37
C ILE A 52 12.36 11.32 -3.75
N GLN A 53 12.99 12.24 -3.01
CA GLN A 53 14.30 12.02 -2.38
C GLN A 53 14.20 11.49 -0.95
N LYS A 54 12.99 11.20 -0.47
CA LYS A 54 12.75 10.63 0.87
C LYS A 54 12.80 9.12 0.83
N PRO A 55 13.10 8.42 1.95
CA PRO A 55 12.89 6.98 2.04
C PRO A 55 11.46 6.62 1.65
N PHE A 56 11.29 5.59 0.84
CA PHE A 56 10.01 5.29 0.22
C PHE A 56 9.74 3.78 0.26
N ALA A 57 8.77 3.35 1.08
CA ALA A 57 8.29 1.98 1.12
C ALA A 57 7.12 1.79 0.13
N LEU A 58 7.19 0.73 -0.70
CA LEU A 58 6.18 0.43 -1.70
C LEU A 58 5.75 -1.04 -1.60
N VAL A 59 4.47 -1.29 -1.87
CA VAL A 59 3.97 -2.64 -2.14
C VAL A 59 3.36 -2.67 -3.55
N PRO A 60 3.41 -3.79 -4.29
CA PRO A 60 2.67 -3.89 -5.55
C PRO A 60 1.16 -3.85 -5.29
N GLY A 61 0.39 -3.29 -6.23
CA GLY A 61 -1.06 -3.46 -6.26
C GLY A 61 -1.46 -4.74 -6.99
N ASN A 62 -2.70 -4.83 -7.44
CA ASN A 62 -3.10 -5.91 -8.34
C ASN A 62 -2.85 -5.56 -9.82
N SER A 63 -2.54 -4.32 -10.14
CA SER A 63 -2.21 -3.87 -11.51
C SER A 63 -0.75 -4.07 -11.91
N GLU A 64 0.14 -4.46 -11.01
CA GLU A 64 1.54 -4.83 -11.25
C GLU A 64 1.97 -5.98 -10.33
N SER A 65 2.96 -6.77 -10.74
CA SER A 65 3.53 -7.82 -9.87
C SER A 65 4.68 -7.29 -9.03
N LEU A 66 5.07 -8.09 -8.03
CA LEU A 66 6.27 -7.84 -7.23
C LEU A 66 7.51 -7.70 -8.13
N GLU A 67 7.70 -8.64 -9.06
CA GLU A 67 8.86 -8.65 -9.96
C GLU A 67 8.91 -7.41 -10.85
N GLU A 68 7.78 -6.99 -11.42
CA GLU A 68 7.71 -5.78 -12.22
C GLU A 68 8.07 -4.54 -11.40
N LEU A 69 7.49 -4.40 -10.20
CA LEU A 69 7.77 -3.26 -9.33
C LEU A 69 9.23 -3.24 -8.87
N GLN A 70 9.79 -4.40 -8.49
CA GLN A 70 11.20 -4.52 -8.11
C GLN A 70 12.13 -4.13 -9.26
N ASN A 71 11.85 -4.59 -10.48
CA ASN A 71 12.66 -4.26 -11.66
C ASN A 71 12.65 -2.76 -11.95
N GLU A 72 11.50 -2.09 -11.88
CA GLU A 72 11.40 -0.65 -12.12
C GLU A 72 12.03 0.20 -10.99
N CYS A 73 12.05 -0.32 -9.76
CA CYS A 73 12.64 0.37 -8.60
C CYS A 73 14.14 0.07 -8.39
N ALA A 74 14.72 -0.92 -9.07
CA ALA A 74 16.05 -1.47 -8.79
C ALA A 74 17.22 -0.45 -8.79
N SER A 75 17.06 0.66 -9.53
CA SER A 75 18.09 1.71 -9.61
C SER A 75 17.94 2.82 -8.55
N PHE A 76 16.94 2.75 -7.68
CA PHE A 76 16.62 3.79 -6.70
C PHE A 76 16.82 3.27 -5.28
N GLU A 77 17.95 3.61 -4.65
CA GLU A 77 18.34 3.10 -3.31
C GLU A 77 17.36 3.50 -2.19
N ASN A 78 16.62 4.58 -2.35
CA ASN A 78 15.63 5.05 -1.38
C ASN A 78 14.27 4.36 -1.50
N MET A 79 14.04 3.52 -2.53
CA MET A 79 12.81 2.79 -2.76
C MET A 79 12.91 1.35 -2.24
N HIS A 80 12.07 1.01 -1.27
CA HIS A 80 12.03 -0.30 -0.63
C HIS A 80 10.74 -1.02 -1.03
N VAL A 81 10.84 -1.95 -1.99
CA VAL A 81 9.69 -2.76 -2.43
C VAL A 81 9.49 -3.92 -1.48
N LEU A 82 8.29 -4.01 -0.89
CA LEU A 82 7.93 -4.98 0.14
C LEU A 82 6.78 -5.88 -0.31
N HIS A 83 6.92 -7.19 -0.03
CA HIS A 83 5.83 -8.17 -0.17
C HIS A 83 6.18 -9.39 0.69
N GLY A 84 5.41 -9.65 1.75
CA GLY A 84 5.73 -10.65 2.77
C GLY A 84 7.05 -10.36 3.49
N SER A 85 7.49 -9.10 3.51
CA SER A 85 8.80 -8.68 4.03
C SER A 85 8.71 -7.32 4.73
N ALA A 86 9.75 -7.00 5.51
CA ALA A 86 9.83 -5.75 6.25
C ALA A 86 11.09 -4.95 5.91
N ALA A 87 10.99 -3.63 6.04
CA ALA A 87 12.12 -2.72 6.08
C ALA A 87 12.06 -1.85 7.34
N THR A 88 13.22 -1.36 7.78
CA THR A 88 13.28 -0.37 8.87
C THR A 88 13.59 1.00 8.28
N ILE A 89 12.64 1.93 8.38
CA ILE A 89 12.80 3.30 7.91
C ILE A 89 12.71 4.24 9.12
N LYS A 90 13.75 5.03 9.35
CA LYS A 90 13.83 5.96 10.49
C LYS A 90 13.53 5.32 11.86
N GLY A 91 13.94 4.06 12.03
CA GLY A 91 13.72 3.29 13.26
C GLY A 91 12.32 2.66 13.38
N ILE A 92 11.44 2.83 12.38
CA ILE A 92 10.11 2.23 12.36
C ILE A 92 10.16 0.97 11.48
N SER A 93 9.64 -0.14 12.02
CA SER A 93 9.41 -1.35 11.23
C SER A 93 8.19 -1.17 10.33
N ILE A 94 8.37 -1.34 9.02
CA ILE A 94 7.31 -1.28 8.01
C ILE A 94 7.25 -2.63 7.33
N PHE A 95 6.15 -3.34 7.47
CA PHE A 95 5.90 -4.62 6.79
C PHE A 95 4.94 -4.40 5.63
N GLY A 96 5.23 -5.00 4.47
CA GLY A 96 4.42 -4.84 3.27
C GLY A 96 3.86 -6.15 2.73
N ILE A 97 2.61 -6.10 2.26
CA ILE A 97 1.96 -7.13 1.45
C ILE A 97 1.19 -6.48 0.30
N GLY A 98 1.47 -6.89 -0.92
CA GLY A 98 0.80 -6.37 -2.11
C GLY A 98 -0.20 -7.35 -2.71
N GLY A 99 -0.82 -6.94 -3.81
CA GLY A 99 -1.77 -7.71 -4.57
C GLY A 99 -3.23 -7.57 -4.12
N GLY A 100 -4.15 -8.05 -4.96
CA GLY A 100 -5.56 -8.20 -4.62
C GLY A 100 -5.78 -9.36 -3.66
N ILE A 101 -6.39 -9.11 -2.52
CA ILE A 101 -6.71 -10.11 -1.50
C ILE A 101 -8.13 -9.83 -0.97
N PRO A 102 -9.05 -10.81 -1.05
CA PRO A 102 -8.95 -12.10 -1.76
C PRO A 102 -8.84 -11.94 -3.27
N VAL A 103 -8.63 -13.08 -3.97
CA VAL A 103 -8.57 -13.12 -5.44
C VAL A 103 -9.71 -12.33 -6.07
N THR A 104 -9.35 -11.41 -6.96
CA THR A 104 -10.29 -10.50 -7.60
C THR A 104 -10.98 -11.13 -8.82
N PRO A 105 -12.13 -10.63 -9.28
CA PRO A 105 -12.79 -11.13 -10.48
C PRO A 105 -12.17 -10.61 -11.80
N PHE A 106 -11.00 -9.97 -11.75
CA PHE A 106 -10.41 -9.29 -12.91
C PHE A 106 -9.67 -10.23 -13.87
N GLY A 107 -9.42 -11.48 -13.47
CA GLY A 107 -8.80 -12.49 -14.32
C GLY A 107 -7.27 -12.45 -14.34
N ALA A 108 -6.66 -13.08 -15.34
CA ALA A 108 -5.25 -13.43 -15.35
C ALA A 108 -4.24 -12.27 -15.33
N TRP A 109 -4.66 -11.04 -15.60
CA TRP A 109 -3.76 -9.89 -15.49
C TRP A 109 -3.62 -9.39 -14.05
N SER A 110 -4.58 -9.70 -13.19
CA SER A 110 -4.58 -9.24 -11.80
C SER A 110 -3.58 -10.06 -10.97
N TYR A 111 -2.78 -9.37 -10.18
CA TYR A 111 -1.82 -9.96 -9.27
C TYR A 111 -2.50 -10.19 -7.92
N ASP A 112 -3.07 -11.37 -7.74
CA ASP A 112 -3.96 -11.69 -6.65
C ASP A 112 -3.47 -12.86 -5.79
N PHE A 113 -3.92 -12.89 -4.54
CA PHE A 113 -3.63 -13.95 -3.57
C PHE A 113 -4.92 -14.41 -2.88
N SER A 114 -4.96 -15.68 -2.53
CA SER A 114 -5.97 -16.23 -1.63
C SER A 114 -5.76 -15.72 -0.19
N GLU A 115 -6.77 -15.86 0.64
CA GLU A 115 -6.66 -15.56 2.08
C GLU A 115 -5.64 -16.46 2.79
N GLU A 116 -5.44 -17.69 2.32
CA GLU A 116 -4.47 -18.63 2.86
C GLU A 116 -3.04 -18.18 2.53
N GLU A 117 -2.73 -17.92 1.26
CA GLU A 117 -1.44 -17.39 0.83
C GLU A 117 -1.10 -16.08 1.51
N ALA A 118 -2.08 -15.17 1.63
CA ALA A 118 -1.90 -13.92 2.36
C ALA A 118 -1.61 -14.15 3.85
N GLY A 119 -2.29 -15.12 4.47
CA GLY A 119 -2.04 -15.52 5.86
C GLY A 119 -0.62 -16.01 6.09
N ASP A 120 -0.09 -16.83 5.16
CA ASP A 120 1.29 -17.32 5.22
C ASP A 120 2.30 -16.18 5.12
N LEU A 121 2.12 -15.26 4.17
CA LEU A 121 2.97 -14.07 4.02
C LEU A 121 2.93 -13.17 5.27
N LEU A 122 1.73 -12.94 5.82
CA LEU A 122 1.52 -12.11 7.00
C LEU A 122 2.04 -12.74 8.29
N SER A 123 2.31 -14.05 8.32
CA SER A 123 2.86 -14.73 9.49
C SER A 123 4.18 -14.11 9.94
N ALA A 124 5.01 -13.66 8.98
CA ALA A 124 6.31 -12.99 9.22
C ALA A 124 6.17 -11.53 9.68
N CYS A 125 4.96 -10.96 9.71
CA CYS A 125 4.76 -9.57 10.12
C CYS A 125 5.14 -9.39 11.60
N PRO A 126 6.04 -8.45 11.94
CA PRO A 126 6.39 -8.16 13.33
C PRO A 126 5.21 -7.50 14.06
N LYS A 127 5.23 -7.56 15.39
CA LYS A 127 4.27 -6.82 16.21
C LYS A 127 4.58 -5.32 16.20
N GLY A 128 3.53 -4.51 16.17
CA GLY A 128 3.64 -3.06 16.15
C GLY A 128 4.11 -2.52 14.80
N GLY A 129 4.59 -1.27 14.77
CA GLY A 129 5.06 -0.63 13.55
C GLY A 129 3.96 -0.26 12.58
N ILE A 130 4.24 -0.36 11.29
CA ILE A 130 3.32 -0.04 10.19
C ILE A 130 3.11 -1.27 9.32
N LEU A 131 1.84 -1.60 9.04
CA LEU A 131 1.45 -2.55 8.02
C LEU A 131 1.04 -1.79 6.75
N VAL A 132 1.66 -2.11 5.63
CA VAL A 132 1.25 -1.60 4.32
C VAL A 132 0.66 -2.75 3.53
N SER A 133 -0.58 -2.59 3.07
CA SER A 133 -1.28 -3.59 2.27
C SER A 133 -1.93 -2.92 1.07
N HIS A 134 -1.93 -3.55 -0.11
CA HIS A 134 -2.74 -2.99 -1.19
C HIS A 134 -4.23 -3.15 -0.89
N SER A 135 -4.70 -4.36 -0.61
CA SER A 135 -6.10 -4.60 -0.22
C SER A 135 -6.38 -4.11 1.22
N PRO A 136 -7.57 -3.59 1.51
CA PRO A 136 -7.96 -3.21 2.86
C PRO A 136 -8.29 -4.43 3.73
N PRO A 137 -8.29 -4.31 5.07
CA PRO A 137 -8.84 -5.32 5.94
C PRO A 137 -10.37 -5.40 5.82
N ASN A 138 -10.92 -6.59 6.00
CA ASN A 138 -12.38 -6.79 5.98
C ASN A 138 -13.06 -5.97 7.09
N GLY A 139 -14.10 -5.23 6.73
CA GLY A 139 -14.90 -4.40 7.64
C GLY A 139 -14.34 -3.01 7.93
N ALA A 140 -13.18 -2.63 7.36
CA ALA A 140 -12.65 -1.28 7.50
C ALA A 140 -12.15 -0.71 6.18
N VAL A 141 -12.67 0.43 5.76
CA VAL A 141 -12.36 1.17 4.52
C VAL A 141 -12.42 0.29 3.24
N ASP A 142 -13.32 -0.68 3.22
CA ASP A 142 -13.43 -1.74 2.23
C ASP A 142 -14.78 -1.82 1.51
N ILE A 143 -15.64 -0.80 1.66
CA ILE A 143 -16.99 -0.78 1.08
C ILE A 143 -16.93 -0.26 -0.36
N THR A 144 -17.35 -1.09 -1.29
CA THR A 144 -17.51 -0.71 -2.71
C THR A 144 -18.65 0.29 -2.90
N SER A 145 -18.71 0.96 -4.06
CA SER A 145 -19.83 1.82 -4.44
C SER A 145 -21.19 1.08 -4.48
N SER A 146 -21.17 -0.26 -4.57
CA SER A 146 -22.38 -1.09 -4.48
C SER A 146 -22.75 -1.51 -3.05
N GLY A 147 -22.02 -1.05 -2.03
CA GLY A 147 -22.27 -1.34 -0.61
C GLY A 147 -21.74 -2.71 -0.15
N LYS A 148 -20.87 -3.37 -0.92
CA LYS A 148 -20.27 -4.67 -0.54
C LYS A 148 -18.93 -4.47 0.14
N HIS A 149 -18.70 -5.20 1.23
CA HIS A 149 -17.38 -5.36 1.82
C HIS A 149 -16.56 -6.34 0.99
N ILE A 150 -15.36 -5.95 0.58
CA ILE A 150 -14.45 -6.79 -0.23
C ILE A 150 -13.04 -6.89 0.35
N GLY A 151 -12.84 -6.41 1.57
CA GLY A 151 -11.56 -6.46 2.26
C GLY A 151 -11.18 -7.88 2.70
N SER A 152 -9.89 -8.06 3.01
CA SER A 152 -9.27 -9.34 3.37
C SER A 152 -9.44 -9.67 4.84
N THR A 153 -9.87 -10.91 5.11
CA THR A 153 -9.95 -11.46 6.46
C THR A 153 -8.56 -11.80 7.02
N ALA A 154 -7.59 -12.17 6.17
CA ALA A 154 -6.21 -12.40 6.60
C ALA A 154 -5.55 -11.10 7.09
N ILE A 155 -5.76 -9.99 6.38
CA ILE A 155 -5.26 -8.68 6.80
C ILE A 155 -5.93 -8.23 8.11
N LEU A 156 -7.24 -8.39 8.24
CA LEU A 156 -7.94 -8.11 9.50
C LEU A 156 -7.34 -8.91 10.66
N ARG A 157 -7.15 -10.22 10.48
CA ARG A 157 -6.53 -11.08 11.50
C ARG A 157 -5.12 -10.63 11.85
N ALA A 158 -4.31 -10.27 10.85
CA ALA A 158 -2.97 -9.77 11.10
C ALA A 158 -2.98 -8.46 11.91
N ILE A 159 -3.91 -7.55 11.66
CA ILE A 159 -4.07 -6.32 12.46
C ILE A 159 -4.35 -6.66 13.92
N VAL A 160 -5.31 -7.55 14.19
CA VAL A 160 -5.68 -7.96 15.55
C VAL A 160 -4.51 -8.67 16.27
N GLU A 161 -3.80 -9.57 15.60
CA GLU A 161 -2.71 -10.35 16.19
C GLU A 161 -1.40 -9.57 16.35
N LYS A 162 -1.06 -8.74 15.35
CA LYS A 162 0.24 -8.04 15.30
C LYS A 162 0.16 -6.61 15.86
N GLN A 163 -1.04 -6.04 15.95
CA GLN A 163 -1.31 -4.72 16.53
C GLN A 163 -0.39 -3.62 15.95
N PRO A 164 -0.33 -3.45 14.60
CA PRO A 164 0.40 -2.32 14.04
C PRO A 164 -0.26 -1.02 14.51
N ARG A 165 0.52 0.03 14.70
CA ARG A 165 -0.04 1.36 15.04
C ARG A 165 -0.80 1.98 13.87
N LEU A 166 -0.39 1.62 12.65
CA LEU A 166 -0.92 2.17 11.41
C LEU A 166 -1.00 1.06 10.35
N CYS A 167 -2.14 0.98 9.66
CA CYS A 167 -2.32 0.17 8.48
C CYS A 167 -2.68 1.08 7.30
N ILE A 168 -1.83 1.09 6.26
CA ILE A 168 -2.07 1.87 5.03
C ILE A 168 -2.51 0.91 3.94
N CYS A 169 -3.61 1.25 3.26
CA CYS A 169 -4.13 0.45 2.13
C CYS A 169 -4.66 1.33 1.00
N GLY A 170 -5.18 0.69 -0.05
CA GLY A 170 -5.80 1.27 -1.23
C GLY A 170 -6.91 0.39 -1.78
N HIS A 171 -6.86 0.09 -3.09
CA HIS A 171 -7.68 -0.87 -3.84
C HIS A 171 -9.17 -0.50 -3.93
N VAL A 172 -9.82 -0.15 -2.85
CA VAL A 172 -11.25 0.21 -2.83
C VAL A 172 -11.38 1.71 -3.03
N HIS A 173 -11.50 2.14 -4.29
CA HIS A 173 -11.48 3.55 -4.68
C HIS A 173 -12.58 4.40 -4.02
N SER A 174 -13.76 3.79 -3.73
CA SER A 174 -14.85 4.47 -3.02
C SER A 174 -14.49 4.86 -1.58
N CYS A 175 -13.44 4.27 -1.03
CA CYS A 175 -12.96 4.55 0.33
C CYS A 175 -11.70 5.45 0.35
N ALA A 176 -11.27 6.00 -0.79
CA ALA A 176 -10.08 6.85 -0.87
C ALA A 176 -10.14 8.02 0.13
N GLY A 177 -9.10 8.16 0.95
CA GLY A 177 -9.00 9.16 2.01
C GLY A 177 -9.73 8.82 3.31
N MET A 178 -10.47 7.70 3.35
CA MET A 178 -11.18 7.27 4.56
C MET A 178 -10.23 6.70 5.61
N LYS A 179 -10.60 6.92 6.88
CA LYS A 179 -9.87 6.44 8.06
C LYS A 179 -10.84 5.71 8.98
N MET A 180 -10.38 4.63 9.60
CA MET A 180 -11.14 3.86 10.57
C MET A 180 -10.19 3.23 11.59
N PHE A 181 -10.66 2.98 12.80
CA PHE A 181 -9.88 2.24 13.79
C PHE A 181 -10.35 0.78 13.86
N ILE A 182 -9.38 -0.13 13.95
CA ILE A 182 -9.57 -1.51 14.40
C ILE A 182 -8.76 -1.61 15.68
N ASP A 183 -9.43 -1.75 16.82
CA ASP A 183 -8.82 -1.60 18.14
C ASP A 183 -7.95 -0.31 18.20
N ASP A 184 -6.66 -0.40 18.50
CA ASP A 184 -5.73 0.72 18.57
C ASP A 184 -5.02 1.01 17.21
N THR A 185 -5.31 0.24 16.17
CA THR A 185 -4.72 0.42 14.84
C THR A 185 -5.52 1.43 14.02
N LEU A 186 -4.90 2.51 13.61
CA LEU A 186 -5.46 3.41 12.61
C LEU A 186 -5.33 2.79 11.21
N VAL A 187 -6.45 2.49 10.56
CA VAL A 187 -6.51 2.00 9.17
C VAL A 187 -6.85 3.15 8.25
N VAL A 188 -6.08 3.32 7.17
CA VAL A 188 -6.23 4.41 6.21
C VAL A 188 -6.21 3.88 4.78
N ASN A 189 -7.27 4.09 4.03
CA ASN A 189 -7.23 3.98 2.58
C ASN A 189 -6.65 5.29 2.03
N ALA A 190 -5.41 5.24 1.54
CA ALA A 190 -4.66 6.46 1.23
C ALA A 190 -5.18 7.20 -0.01
N GLY A 191 -5.59 6.44 -1.02
CA GLY A 191 -6.09 6.98 -2.29
C GLY A 191 -5.04 7.75 -3.10
N PRO A 192 -5.40 8.19 -4.32
CA PRO A 192 -4.43 8.69 -5.30
C PRO A 192 -3.98 10.14 -5.07
N SER A 193 -4.68 10.90 -4.24
CA SER A 193 -4.28 12.29 -3.94
C SER A 193 -3.26 12.40 -2.81
N GLY A 194 -3.00 11.27 -2.14
CA GLY A 194 -2.11 11.22 -0.98
C GLY A 194 -2.72 11.84 0.29
N ILE A 195 -2.22 11.39 1.41
CA ILE A 195 -2.60 11.88 2.74
C ILE A 195 -1.36 12.01 3.60
N ILE A 196 -1.22 13.14 4.30
CA ILE A 196 -0.15 13.33 5.28
C ILE A 196 -0.67 12.90 6.66
N LEU A 197 0.10 12.04 7.31
CA LEU A 197 -0.21 11.47 8.61
C LEU A 197 0.91 11.80 9.59
N ASP A 198 0.54 12.12 10.82
CA ASP A 198 1.49 12.22 11.93
C ASP A 198 1.61 10.84 12.59
N TYR A 199 2.83 10.29 12.60
CA TYR A 199 3.15 9.04 13.30
C TYR A 199 3.82 9.39 14.63
N PRO A 200 3.30 8.88 15.76
CA PRO A 200 3.77 9.22 17.11
C PRO A 200 5.20 8.76 17.42
#